data_da6d6bc815564070b053c67da76be606
#
_entry.id   da6d6bc815564070b053c67da76be606
#
_cell.length_a   1.000
_cell.length_b   1.000
_cell.length_c   1.000
_cell.angle_alpha   90.00
_cell.angle_beta   90.00
_cell.angle_gamma   90.00
#
_symmetry.space_group_name_H-M   'P 1'
#
loop_
_entity.id
_entity.type
_entity.pdbx_description
1 polymer ?
#
loop_
_entity_poly.entity_id
_entity_poly.type
_entity_poly.pdbx_seq_one_letter_code
_entity_poly.pdbx_strand_id
1 'polypeptide(L)'
;FNQTRHDPTIDPLLRAAICHFWFVTLHPVDDGNGRLTRALTDLALSQADSQGIRLYAMSVAILEWRADYYRALESTQKGTLDITSWLCWFLDTLDYAIELALQVIARSLAKAHFWLRHCHDSLSPEQTKVLNRLLDGGEQGFENGISASQYQKVAGVSKATATRHLAELVE
;
A
#
# COMPACT_ATOMS: atom_id res chain seq x y z
N PHE A 1 23.82 13.06 -1.70
CA PHE A 1 23.15 11.75 -1.61
C PHE A 1 24.14 10.63 -1.29
N ASN A 2 25.17 10.43 -2.11
CA ASN A 2 26.13 9.32 -1.90
C ASN A 2 27.05 9.53 -0.68
N GLN A 3 27.46 10.76 -0.37
CA GLN A 3 28.34 11.07 0.75
C GLN A 3 27.73 10.73 2.12
N THR A 4 26.39 10.87 2.25
CA THR A 4 25.68 10.61 3.51
C THR A 4 25.18 9.16 3.65
N ARG A 5 25.46 8.28 2.68
CA ARG A 5 24.96 6.91 2.67
C ARG A 5 25.42 6.08 3.86
N HIS A 6 26.64 6.30 4.29
CA HIS A 6 27.29 5.55 5.37
C HIS A 6 27.66 6.45 6.57
N ASP A 7 27.05 7.62 6.66
CA ASP A 7 27.26 8.53 7.78
C ASP A 7 26.43 8.05 8.97
N PRO A 8 27.08 7.56 10.06
CA PRO A 8 26.40 7.04 11.22
C PRO A 8 25.71 8.12 12.06
N THR A 9 25.97 9.39 11.78
CA THR A 9 25.38 10.53 12.52
C THR A 9 24.00 10.91 11.99
N ILE A 10 23.62 10.44 10.81
CA ILE A 10 22.34 10.76 10.18
C ILE A 10 21.44 9.52 10.18
N ASP A 11 20.29 9.63 10.84
CA ASP A 11 19.28 8.58 10.78
C ASP A 11 18.87 8.30 9.31
N PRO A 12 18.87 7.03 8.88
CA PRO A 12 18.58 6.67 7.49
C PRO A 12 17.22 7.10 6.97
N LEU A 13 16.18 7.13 7.83
CA LEU A 13 14.82 7.57 7.46
C LEU A 13 14.79 9.09 7.28
N LEU A 14 15.43 9.83 8.20
CA LEU A 14 15.58 11.27 8.08
C LEU A 14 16.38 11.63 6.84
N ARG A 15 17.43 10.88 6.52
CA ARG A 15 18.19 11.04 5.29
C ARG A 15 17.29 10.89 4.05
N ALA A 16 16.39 9.90 4.02
CA ALA A 16 15.45 9.70 2.92
C ALA A 16 14.49 10.92 2.79
N ALA A 17 13.97 11.42 3.90
CA ALA A 17 13.11 12.60 3.94
C ALA A 17 13.82 13.85 3.43
N ILE A 18 15.07 14.06 3.83
CA ILE A 18 15.93 15.17 3.39
C ILE A 18 16.22 15.05 1.89
N CYS A 19 16.57 13.87 1.39
CA CYS A 19 16.80 13.63 -0.03
C CYS A 19 15.57 13.94 -0.87
N HIS A 20 14.39 13.53 -0.42
CA HIS A 20 13.13 13.84 -1.08
C HIS A 20 12.91 15.35 -1.18
N PHE A 21 12.98 16.02 -0.03
CA PHE A 21 12.73 17.46 0.07
C PHE A 21 13.67 18.29 -0.84
N TRP A 22 14.97 18.02 -0.76
CA TRP A 22 15.96 18.74 -1.56
C TRP A 22 15.81 18.48 -3.05
N PHE A 23 15.60 17.24 -3.47
CA PHE A 23 15.48 16.94 -4.90
C PHE A 23 14.26 17.62 -5.51
N VAL A 24 13.09 17.55 -4.84
CA VAL A 24 11.87 18.20 -5.35
C VAL A 24 11.98 19.73 -5.32
N THR A 25 12.72 20.29 -4.36
CA THR A 25 12.93 21.73 -4.22
C THR A 25 13.91 22.28 -5.26
N LEU A 26 15.02 21.59 -5.50
CA LEU A 26 16.02 21.98 -6.50
C LEU A 26 15.52 21.84 -7.94
N HIS A 27 14.58 20.94 -8.17
CA HIS A 27 13.94 20.73 -9.47
C HIS A 27 14.93 20.60 -10.63
N PRO A 28 15.93 19.68 -10.57
CA PRO A 28 17.14 19.76 -11.39
C PRO A 28 16.96 19.34 -12.86
N VAL A 29 15.80 18.82 -13.25
CA VAL A 29 15.53 18.35 -14.62
C VAL A 29 14.32 19.05 -15.22
N ASP A 30 14.24 19.15 -16.54
CA ASP A 30 13.18 19.86 -17.25
C ASP A 30 11.81 19.17 -17.08
N ASP A 31 11.78 17.83 -16.99
CA ASP A 31 10.56 17.04 -16.73
C ASP A 31 10.88 15.81 -15.88
N GLY A 32 9.85 15.31 -15.17
CA GLY A 32 9.95 14.08 -14.40
C GLY A 32 10.50 14.22 -12.99
N ASN A 33 10.72 15.44 -12.47
CA ASN A 33 11.24 15.66 -11.13
C ASN A 33 10.48 14.88 -10.05
N GLY A 34 9.16 14.89 -10.07
CA GLY A 34 8.36 14.15 -9.10
C GLY A 34 8.54 12.63 -9.17
N ARG A 35 8.74 12.06 -10.36
CA ARG A 35 9.05 10.63 -10.55
C ARG A 35 10.43 10.29 -10.03
N LEU A 36 11.42 11.12 -10.37
CA LEU A 36 12.80 10.96 -9.90
C LEU A 36 12.91 11.14 -8.38
N THR A 37 12.21 12.13 -7.81
CA THR A 37 12.14 12.32 -6.35
C THR A 37 11.68 11.05 -5.66
N ARG A 38 10.58 10.45 -6.11
CA ARG A 38 10.06 9.21 -5.54
C ARG A 38 11.04 8.04 -5.69
N ALA A 39 11.65 7.89 -6.86
CA ALA A 39 12.66 6.86 -7.11
C ALA A 39 13.90 7.01 -6.21
N LEU A 40 14.37 8.24 -6.00
CA LEU A 40 15.47 8.53 -5.07
C LEU A 40 15.09 8.29 -3.61
N THR A 41 13.86 8.61 -3.24
CA THR A 41 13.32 8.30 -1.92
C THR A 41 13.28 6.80 -1.69
N ASP A 42 12.76 6.06 -2.67
CA ASP A 42 12.70 4.62 -2.64
C ASP A 42 14.10 3.99 -2.53
N LEU A 43 15.07 4.53 -3.25
CA LEU A 43 16.47 4.11 -3.14
C LEU A 43 17.06 4.43 -1.76
N ALA A 44 16.79 5.63 -1.22
CA ALA A 44 17.30 6.01 0.11
C ALA A 44 16.72 5.13 1.22
N LEU A 45 15.41 4.84 1.16
CA LEU A 45 14.72 3.94 2.10
C LEU A 45 15.21 2.49 1.97
N SER A 46 15.46 2.00 0.75
CA SER A 46 16.03 0.66 0.56
C SER A 46 17.46 0.52 1.07
N GLN A 47 18.22 1.62 1.10
CA GLN A 47 19.54 1.66 1.71
C GLN A 47 19.50 1.71 3.25
N ALA A 48 18.38 2.17 3.82
CA ALA A 48 18.13 2.16 5.26
C ALA A 48 17.73 0.77 5.76
N ASP A 49 17.03 0.00 4.91
CA ASP A 49 16.58 -1.33 5.23
C ASP A 49 17.67 -2.35 4.91
N SER A 50 18.09 -3.13 5.94
CA SER A 50 19.06 -4.21 5.77
C SER A 50 18.49 -5.43 5.02
N GLN A 51 17.19 -5.47 4.77
CA GLN A 51 16.49 -6.64 4.21
C GLN A 51 16.23 -6.56 2.72
N GLY A 52 16.76 -5.78 1.93
CA GLY A 52 16.74 -5.80 0.46
C GLY A 52 15.38 -5.90 -0.27
N ILE A 53 14.30 -6.26 0.43
CA ILE A 53 12.93 -6.34 -0.09
C ILE A 53 12.06 -5.38 0.71
N ARG A 54 11.57 -4.37 0.03
CA ARG A 54 10.66 -3.40 0.59
C ARG A 54 9.22 -3.69 0.14
N LEU A 55 8.34 -3.95 1.10
CA LEU A 55 6.95 -4.35 0.85
C LEU A 55 5.96 -3.17 0.88
N TYR A 56 6.41 -1.98 1.26
CA TYR A 56 5.58 -0.77 1.29
C TYR A 56 5.89 0.18 0.15
N ALA A 57 4.90 0.98 -0.27
CA ALA A 57 5.01 1.93 -1.36
C ALA A 57 4.69 3.35 -0.88
N MET A 58 5.72 4.14 -0.59
CA MET A 58 5.59 5.55 -0.20
C MET A 58 4.77 6.37 -1.22
N SER A 59 4.89 6.03 -2.50
CA SER A 59 4.15 6.71 -3.59
C SER A 59 2.64 6.57 -3.47
N VAL A 60 2.12 5.47 -2.91
CA VAL A 60 0.67 5.26 -2.70
C VAL A 60 0.17 6.18 -1.60
N ALA A 61 0.86 6.23 -0.46
CA ALA A 61 0.52 7.12 0.65
C ALA A 61 0.58 8.61 0.26
N ILE A 62 1.62 9.01 -0.49
CA ILE A 62 1.73 10.38 -1.02
C ILE A 62 0.56 10.72 -1.95
N LEU A 63 0.10 9.78 -2.78
CA LEU A 63 -1.02 10.01 -3.69
C LEU A 63 -2.32 10.22 -2.91
N GLU A 64 -2.55 9.45 -1.87
CA GLU A 64 -3.73 9.55 -1.01
C GLU A 64 -3.75 10.87 -0.23
N TRP A 65 -2.60 11.25 0.32
CA TRP A 65 -2.45 12.52 1.06
C TRP A 65 -1.87 13.64 0.19
N ARG A 66 -2.23 13.66 -1.08
CA ARG A 66 -1.65 14.58 -2.07
C ARG A 66 -1.76 16.05 -1.70
N ALA A 67 -2.88 16.47 -1.14
CA ALA A 67 -3.09 17.86 -0.76
C ALA A 67 -2.17 18.28 0.40
N ASP A 68 -1.99 17.38 1.37
CA ASP A 68 -1.12 17.61 2.53
C ASP A 68 0.35 17.58 2.13
N TYR A 69 0.72 16.73 1.17
CA TYR A 69 2.05 16.71 0.56
C TYR A 69 2.45 18.08 0.01
N TYR A 70 1.61 18.66 -0.85
CA TYR A 70 1.93 19.98 -1.42
C TYR A 70 1.91 21.07 -0.38
N ARG A 71 1.03 21.00 0.62
CA ARG A 71 0.98 21.97 1.72
C ARG A 71 2.25 21.91 2.56
N ALA A 72 2.71 20.70 2.93
CA ALA A 72 3.94 20.50 3.70
C ALA A 72 5.17 20.99 2.92
N LEU A 73 5.26 20.70 1.62
CA LEU A 73 6.33 21.20 0.77
C LEU A 73 6.33 22.74 0.70
N GLU A 74 5.21 23.33 0.34
CA GLU A 74 5.10 24.77 0.11
C GLU A 74 5.39 25.55 1.39
N SER A 75 4.86 25.11 2.53
CA SER A 75 5.09 25.76 3.81
C SER A 75 6.56 25.70 4.23
N THR A 76 7.22 24.56 3.99
CA THR A 76 8.64 24.39 4.33
C THR A 76 9.55 25.16 3.38
N GLN A 77 9.26 25.16 2.07
CA GLN A 77 10.04 25.89 1.05
C GLN A 77 9.99 27.41 1.22
N LYS A 78 8.88 27.94 1.73
CA LYS A 78 8.68 29.37 2.00
C LYS A 78 9.10 29.79 3.41
N GLY A 79 9.42 28.82 4.25
CA GLY A 79 9.77 29.03 5.65
C GLY A 79 11.24 29.36 5.88
N THR A 80 11.70 29.03 7.06
CA THR A 80 13.10 29.15 7.48
C THR A 80 13.91 27.91 7.05
N LEU A 81 15.15 27.77 7.56
CA LEU A 81 15.95 26.56 7.37
C LEU A 81 15.48 25.38 8.25
N ASP A 82 14.48 25.61 9.10
CA ASP A 82 13.86 24.53 9.89
C ASP A 82 12.89 23.71 9.02
N ILE A 83 13.25 22.46 8.78
CA ILE A 83 12.46 21.51 8.00
C ILE A 83 11.73 20.49 8.87
N THR A 84 11.61 20.71 10.17
CA THR A 84 11.02 19.77 11.13
C THR A 84 9.60 19.39 10.74
N SER A 85 8.78 20.33 10.30
CA SER A 85 7.40 20.06 9.86
C SER A 85 7.34 19.13 8.65
N TRP A 86 8.27 19.26 7.72
CA TRP A 86 8.42 18.33 6.61
C TRP A 86 8.84 16.92 7.07
N LEU A 87 9.82 16.84 7.99
CA LEU A 87 10.30 15.57 8.51
C LEU A 87 9.17 14.81 9.23
N CYS A 88 8.38 15.49 10.06
CA CYS A 88 7.21 14.91 10.72
C CYS A 88 6.21 14.38 9.69
N TRP A 89 5.81 15.21 8.72
CA TRP A 89 4.89 14.79 7.68
C TRP A 89 5.40 13.58 6.89
N PHE A 90 6.69 13.56 6.56
CA PHE A 90 7.29 12.44 5.83
C PHE A 90 7.26 11.15 6.63
N LEU A 91 7.59 11.20 7.93
CA LEU A 91 7.58 10.03 8.80
C LEU A 91 6.15 9.52 9.03
N ASP A 92 5.17 10.40 9.24
CA ASP A 92 3.76 10.02 9.35
C ASP A 92 3.26 9.34 8.07
N THR A 93 3.66 9.87 6.90
CA THR A 93 3.31 9.27 5.61
C THR A 93 4.01 7.92 5.39
N LEU A 94 5.23 7.75 5.88
CA LEU A 94 5.97 6.49 5.82
C LEU A 94 5.31 5.44 6.72
N ASP A 95 4.95 5.82 7.94
CA ASP A 95 4.24 4.95 8.89
C ASP A 95 2.92 4.45 8.28
N TYR A 96 2.12 5.35 7.74
CA TYR A 96 0.90 5.00 7.02
C TYR A 96 1.14 4.05 5.83
N ALA A 97 2.20 4.27 5.04
CA ALA A 97 2.56 3.38 3.94
C ALA A 97 2.90 1.96 4.42
N ILE A 98 3.55 1.85 5.58
CA ILE A 98 3.86 0.58 6.22
C ILE A 98 2.59 -0.11 6.72
N GLU A 99 1.69 0.62 7.37
CA GLU A 99 0.39 0.08 7.83
C GLU A 99 -0.43 -0.48 6.66
N LEU A 100 -0.53 0.26 5.56
CA LEU A 100 -1.21 -0.22 4.34
C LEU A 100 -0.59 -1.53 3.83
N ALA A 101 0.74 -1.60 3.79
CA ALA A 101 1.44 -2.81 3.36
C ALA A 101 1.17 -4.00 4.29
N LEU A 102 1.19 -3.79 5.60
CA LEU A 102 0.88 -4.83 6.60
C LEU A 102 -0.55 -5.36 6.44
N GLN A 103 -1.53 -4.50 6.15
CA GLN A 103 -2.90 -4.91 5.87
C GLN A 103 -3.00 -5.79 4.61
N VAL A 104 -2.29 -5.43 3.54
CA VAL A 104 -2.25 -6.22 2.30
C VAL A 104 -1.59 -7.58 2.55
N ILE A 105 -0.49 -7.62 3.28
CA ILE A 105 0.22 -8.85 3.65
C ILE A 105 -0.69 -9.74 4.51
N ALA A 106 -1.30 -9.21 5.56
CA ALA A 106 -2.20 -9.96 6.44
C ALA A 106 -3.35 -10.60 5.66
N ARG A 107 -3.95 -9.84 4.73
CA ARG A 107 -5.02 -10.32 3.86
C ARG A 107 -4.55 -11.43 2.92
N SER A 108 -3.38 -11.26 2.31
CA SER A 108 -2.78 -12.26 1.43
C SER A 108 -2.45 -13.56 2.16
N LEU A 109 -1.91 -13.46 3.38
CA LEU A 109 -1.64 -14.61 4.24
C LEU A 109 -2.94 -15.32 4.68
N ALA A 110 -3.96 -14.57 5.07
CA ALA A 110 -5.27 -15.13 5.42
C ALA A 110 -5.87 -15.90 4.24
N LYS A 111 -5.80 -15.35 3.03
CA LYS A 111 -6.23 -16.03 1.80
C LYS A 111 -5.43 -17.30 1.52
N ALA A 112 -4.11 -17.24 1.65
CA ALA A 112 -3.24 -18.42 1.46
C ALA A 112 -3.54 -19.52 2.48
N HIS A 113 -3.70 -19.16 3.77
CA HIS A 113 -4.06 -20.11 4.82
C HIS A 113 -5.44 -20.71 4.60
N PHE A 114 -6.42 -19.93 4.12
CA PHE A 114 -7.74 -20.44 3.76
C PHE A 114 -7.61 -21.53 2.69
N TRP A 115 -6.93 -21.25 1.58
CA TRP A 115 -6.79 -22.22 0.48
C TRP A 115 -5.94 -23.44 0.86
N LEU A 116 -4.93 -23.30 1.72
CA LEU A 116 -4.19 -24.45 2.26
C LEU A 116 -5.10 -25.37 3.10
N ARG A 117 -6.00 -24.79 3.89
CA ARG A 117 -6.92 -25.56 4.74
C ARG A 117 -8.00 -26.26 3.91
N HIS A 118 -8.45 -25.64 2.83
CA HIS A 118 -9.53 -26.13 1.97
C HIS A 118 -9.05 -26.70 0.63
N CYS A 119 -7.77 -27.13 0.56
CA CYS A 119 -7.18 -27.63 -0.68
C CYS A 119 -7.78 -28.97 -1.17
N HIS A 120 -8.50 -29.70 -0.33
CA HIS A 120 -9.14 -30.96 -0.65
C HIS A 120 -10.66 -30.84 -0.89
N ASP A 121 -11.22 -29.66 -0.70
CA ASP A 121 -12.66 -29.42 -0.87
C ASP A 121 -13.03 -29.37 -2.36
N SER A 122 -14.09 -30.10 -2.75
CA SER A 122 -14.57 -30.16 -4.14
C SER A 122 -15.43 -28.92 -4.46
N LEU A 123 -14.81 -27.78 -4.68
CA LEU A 123 -15.49 -26.55 -5.01
C LEU A 123 -15.67 -26.38 -6.53
N SER A 124 -16.83 -25.88 -6.96
CA SER A 124 -17.03 -25.49 -8.34
C SER A 124 -16.19 -24.25 -8.71
N PRO A 125 -15.90 -24.03 -10.02
CA PRO A 125 -15.21 -22.81 -10.46
C PRO A 125 -15.91 -21.51 -10.01
N GLU A 126 -17.25 -21.52 -9.97
CA GLU A 126 -18.07 -20.40 -9.54
C GLU A 126 -17.94 -20.14 -8.04
N GLN A 127 -17.97 -21.20 -7.21
CA GLN A 127 -17.72 -21.10 -5.77
C GLN A 127 -16.32 -20.58 -5.48
N THR A 128 -15.31 -21.13 -6.14
CA THR A 128 -13.91 -20.66 -6.02
C THR A 128 -13.77 -19.19 -6.39
N LYS A 129 -14.43 -18.73 -7.47
CA LYS A 129 -14.42 -17.33 -7.90
C LYS A 129 -15.02 -16.41 -6.85
N VAL A 130 -16.14 -16.80 -6.25
CA VAL A 130 -16.81 -16.01 -5.21
C VAL A 130 -16.00 -15.98 -3.93
N LEU A 131 -15.46 -17.12 -3.49
CA LEU A 131 -14.58 -17.18 -2.31
C LEU A 131 -13.33 -16.32 -2.49
N ASN A 132 -12.68 -16.37 -3.66
CA ASN A 132 -11.56 -15.48 -3.95
C ASN A 132 -11.97 -14.01 -3.84
N ARG A 133 -13.15 -13.65 -4.36
CA ARG A 133 -13.64 -12.26 -4.28
C ARG A 133 -13.92 -11.82 -2.84
N LEU A 134 -14.42 -12.72 -2.00
CA LEU A 134 -14.63 -12.48 -0.57
C LEU A 134 -13.29 -12.27 0.16
N LEU A 135 -12.32 -13.16 -0.10
CA LEU A 135 -11.00 -13.13 0.55
C LEU A 135 -10.15 -11.96 0.10
N ASP A 136 -10.33 -11.47 -1.14
CA ASP A 136 -9.61 -10.29 -1.64
C ASP A 136 -10.10 -8.98 -0.99
N GLY A 137 -11.28 -8.99 -0.35
CA GLY A 137 -11.87 -7.82 0.28
C GLY A 137 -12.02 -6.68 -0.75
N GLY A 138 -13.13 -6.56 -1.46
CA GLY A 138 -13.32 -5.47 -2.40
C GLY A 138 -13.45 -4.12 -1.68
N GLU A 139 -13.37 -3.00 -2.45
CA GLU A 139 -13.56 -1.61 -1.96
C GLU A 139 -14.86 -1.39 -1.15
N GLN A 140 -15.82 -2.30 -1.25
CA GLN A 140 -17.08 -2.29 -0.51
C GLN A 140 -17.21 -3.48 0.44
N GLY A 141 -16.11 -4.03 0.92
CA GLY A 141 -16.00 -5.15 1.88
C GLY A 141 -17.24 -6.00 2.07
N PHE A 142 -17.09 -7.30 2.06
CA PHE A 142 -18.19 -8.22 2.44
C PHE A 142 -18.18 -8.45 3.96
N GLU A 143 -18.09 -7.37 4.75
CA GLU A 143 -17.98 -7.43 6.22
C GLU A 143 -19.10 -8.27 6.86
N ASN A 144 -20.28 -8.28 6.24
CA ASN A 144 -21.45 -9.05 6.69
C ASN A 144 -21.72 -10.30 5.82
N GLY A 145 -20.71 -10.79 5.08
CA GLY A 145 -20.87 -11.90 4.14
C GLY A 145 -21.45 -11.49 2.80
N ILE A 146 -21.82 -12.48 1.97
CA ILE A 146 -22.33 -12.25 0.62
C ILE A 146 -23.80 -12.66 0.51
N SER A 147 -24.64 -11.77 -0.03
CA SER A 147 -26.02 -12.09 -0.37
C SER A 147 -26.12 -12.91 -1.67
N ALA A 148 -27.24 -13.65 -1.85
CA ALA A 148 -27.50 -14.38 -3.09
C ALA A 148 -27.46 -13.49 -4.34
N SER A 149 -27.89 -12.23 -4.24
CA SER A 149 -27.82 -11.25 -5.34
C SER A 149 -26.40 -10.85 -5.69
N GLN A 150 -25.53 -10.63 -4.69
CA GLN A 150 -24.12 -10.37 -4.89
C GLN A 150 -23.39 -11.59 -5.47
N TYR A 151 -23.71 -12.79 -4.94
CA TYR A 151 -23.19 -14.05 -5.46
C TYR A 151 -23.49 -14.20 -6.95
N GLN A 152 -24.75 -13.99 -7.36
CA GLN A 152 -25.14 -14.03 -8.77
C GLN A 152 -24.29 -13.10 -9.66
N LYS A 153 -24.08 -11.87 -9.22
CA LYS A 153 -23.27 -10.88 -9.98
C LYS A 153 -21.82 -11.32 -10.12
N VAL A 154 -21.23 -11.85 -9.06
CA VAL A 154 -19.83 -12.29 -9.04
C VAL A 154 -19.64 -13.57 -9.85
N ALA A 155 -20.47 -14.57 -9.62
CA ALA A 155 -20.38 -15.90 -10.26
C ALA A 155 -20.94 -15.91 -11.69
N GLY A 156 -21.89 -15.06 -12.03
CA GLY A 156 -22.58 -15.07 -13.32
C GLY A 156 -23.61 -16.21 -13.45
N VAL A 157 -24.26 -16.61 -12.35
CA VAL A 157 -25.19 -17.74 -12.28
C VAL A 157 -26.62 -17.31 -11.99
N SER A 158 -27.60 -18.24 -12.15
CA SER A 158 -29.00 -18.01 -11.80
C SER A 158 -29.19 -17.88 -10.29
N LYS A 159 -30.33 -17.28 -9.87
CA LYS A 159 -30.68 -17.14 -8.44
C LYS A 159 -30.78 -18.50 -7.74
N ALA A 160 -31.38 -19.50 -8.41
CA ALA A 160 -31.52 -20.85 -7.86
C ALA A 160 -30.14 -21.50 -7.63
N THR A 161 -29.21 -21.34 -8.60
CA THR A 161 -27.83 -21.85 -8.48
C THR A 161 -27.07 -21.15 -7.36
N ALA A 162 -27.21 -19.80 -7.27
CA ALA A 162 -26.57 -19.04 -6.20
C ALA A 162 -27.03 -19.48 -4.80
N THR A 163 -28.34 -19.69 -4.61
CA THR A 163 -28.90 -20.14 -3.33
C THR A 163 -28.38 -21.53 -2.97
N ARG A 164 -28.31 -22.46 -3.95
CA ARG A 164 -27.77 -23.80 -3.75
C ARG A 164 -26.31 -23.78 -3.36
N HIS A 165 -25.48 -23.04 -4.12
CA HIS A 165 -24.04 -22.91 -3.83
C HIS A 165 -23.77 -22.27 -2.45
N LEU A 166 -24.60 -21.30 -2.04
CA LEU A 166 -24.48 -20.72 -0.70
C LEU A 166 -24.83 -21.72 0.41
N ALA A 167 -25.83 -22.57 0.20
CA ALA A 167 -26.15 -23.63 1.15
C ALA A 167 -25.01 -24.65 1.27
N GLU A 168 -24.44 -25.09 0.13
CA GLU A 168 -23.29 -26.01 0.07
C GLU A 168 -22.02 -25.45 0.74
N LEU A 169 -21.85 -24.14 0.77
CA LEU A 169 -20.66 -23.48 1.39
C LEU A 169 -20.81 -23.28 2.91
N VAL A 170 -21.99 -23.48 3.49
CA VAL A 170 -22.26 -23.28 4.92
C VAL A 170 -22.25 -24.62 5.68
N GLU A 171 -22.41 -25.76 4.97
CA GLU A 171 -22.26 -27.09 5.54
C GLU A 171 -20.78 -27.48 5.74
#